data_d14c46f4679dc67edfb7b53dea3b4426
#
_entry.id   d14c46f4679dc67edfb7b53dea3b4426
#
_cell.length_a   1.000
_cell.length_b   1.000
_cell.length_c   1.000
_cell.angle_alpha   90.00
_cell.angle_beta   90.00
_cell.angle_gamma   90.00
#
_symmetry.space_group_name_H-M   'P 1'
#
loop_
_entity.id
_entity.type
_entity.pdbx_description
1 polymer ?
#
loop_
_entity_poly.entity_id
_entity_poly.type
_entity_poly.pdbx_seq_one_letter_code
_entity_poly.pdbx_strand_id
1 'polypeptide(L)'
;MAARLKEKYHKEIKQALQKELGLDNPMAVPRLDKIVVNMGLGEATQNTKLLDPLVADLTAIVGQKPVTTKAKKSIAAFKVRAGMSIGAMVTLRSDKAYEFLDRLISTALPRVRDFRGVSTKSFDGRGNYTLGLRDQLIFPEIDYSKVEKLKGMNITIVTTAKDDNQARALLKHFGMPFRQGA
;
A
#
# COMPACT_ATOMS: atom_id res chain seq x y z
N MET A 1 3.30 21.73 -1.51
CA MET A 1 1.82 21.75 -1.58
C MET A 1 1.29 20.62 -0.70
N ALA A 2 0.25 20.86 0.09
CA ALA A 2 -0.35 19.80 0.89
C ALA A 2 -1.08 18.80 -0.04
N ALA A 3 -1.04 17.51 0.29
CA ALA A 3 -1.72 16.47 -0.48
C ALA A 3 -3.24 16.71 -0.47
N ARG A 4 -3.90 16.70 -1.63
CA ARG A 4 -5.35 16.93 -1.80
C ARG A 4 -6.18 16.09 -0.81
N LEU A 5 -5.86 14.81 -0.68
CA LEU A 5 -6.56 13.89 0.20
C LEU A 5 -6.36 14.22 1.69
N LYS A 6 -5.20 14.76 2.07
CA LYS A 6 -4.92 15.23 3.43
C LYS A 6 -5.77 16.47 3.78
N GLU A 7 -5.88 17.43 2.86
CA GLU A 7 -6.75 18.58 3.05
C GLU A 7 -8.21 18.16 3.19
N LYS A 8 -8.68 17.26 2.33
CA LYS A 8 -10.03 16.70 2.41
C LYS A 8 -10.27 16.00 3.76
N TYR A 9 -9.27 15.26 4.26
CA TYR A 9 -9.35 14.64 5.57
C TYR A 9 -9.59 15.67 6.68
N HIS A 10 -8.82 16.76 6.70
CA HIS A 10 -8.94 17.77 7.74
C HIS A 10 -10.22 18.59 7.65
N LYS A 11 -10.69 18.93 6.44
CA LYS A 11 -11.86 19.79 6.22
C LYS A 11 -13.19 19.06 6.39
N GLU A 12 -13.28 17.82 5.91
CA GLU A 12 -14.56 17.11 5.76
C GLU A 12 -14.59 15.77 6.50
N ILE A 13 -13.62 14.88 6.20
CA ILE A 13 -13.67 13.49 6.62
C ILE A 13 -13.58 13.35 8.13
N LYS A 14 -12.73 14.14 8.78
CA LYS A 14 -12.56 14.09 10.25
C LYS A 14 -13.86 14.35 11.00
N GLN A 15 -14.62 15.35 10.57
CA GLN A 15 -15.92 15.71 11.21
C GLN A 15 -16.99 14.66 10.91
N ALA A 16 -17.04 14.15 9.67
CA ALA A 16 -17.97 13.11 9.27
C ALA A 16 -17.73 11.81 10.07
N LEU A 17 -16.47 11.38 10.18
CA LEU A 17 -16.09 10.21 10.98
C LEU A 17 -16.37 10.37 12.46
N GLN A 18 -16.14 11.55 13.03
CA GLN A 18 -16.43 11.82 14.43
C GLN A 18 -17.92 11.60 14.73
N LYS A 19 -18.79 12.07 13.84
CA LYS A 19 -20.25 11.89 13.97
C LYS A 19 -20.68 10.43 13.74
N GLU A 20 -20.14 9.78 12.70
CA GLU A 20 -20.49 8.41 12.35
C GLU A 20 -20.07 7.41 13.44
N LEU A 21 -18.90 7.61 14.04
CA LEU A 21 -18.36 6.73 15.08
C LEU A 21 -18.77 7.11 16.50
N GLY A 22 -19.51 8.21 16.69
CA GLY A 22 -19.96 8.68 18.01
C GLY A 22 -18.81 9.02 18.96
N LEU A 23 -17.72 9.61 18.43
CA LEU A 23 -16.52 9.90 19.23
C LEU A 23 -16.61 11.30 19.82
N ASP A 24 -16.58 11.40 21.16
CA ASP A 24 -16.56 12.71 21.86
C ASP A 24 -15.25 13.45 21.67
N ASN A 25 -14.12 12.70 21.65
CA ASN A 25 -12.79 13.29 21.53
C ASN A 25 -12.35 13.40 20.07
N PRO A 26 -12.15 14.62 19.52
CA PRO A 26 -11.66 14.82 18.15
C PRO A 26 -10.25 14.22 17.86
N MET A 27 -9.47 13.96 18.92
CA MET A 27 -8.14 13.35 18.78
C MET A 27 -8.19 11.82 18.69
N ALA A 28 -9.32 11.21 19.06
CA ALA A 28 -9.54 9.77 18.93
C ALA A 28 -10.00 9.36 17.53
N VAL A 29 -10.32 10.33 16.66
CA VAL A 29 -10.74 10.05 15.28
C VAL A 29 -9.62 9.36 14.51
N PRO A 30 -9.90 8.21 13.86
CA PRO A 30 -8.90 7.45 13.13
C PRO A 30 -8.31 8.26 11.97
N ARG A 31 -7.00 8.12 11.77
CA ARG A 31 -6.25 8.78 10.69
C ARG A 31 -5.28 7.81 10.03
N LEU A 32 -4.83 8.17 8.84
CA LEU A 32 -3.74 7.45 8.16
C LEU A 32 -2.43 7.72 8.91
N ASP A 33 -1.74 6.65 9.34
CA ASP A 33 -0.42 6.74 9.98
C ASP A 33 0.69 6.60 8.95
N LYS A 34 0.71 5.48 8.23
CA LYS A 34 1.70 5.16 7.20
C LYS A 34 1.15 4.19 6.18
N ILE A 35 1.82 4.14 5.03
CA ILE A 35 1.62 3.08 4.03
C ILE A 35 2.95 2.36 3.82
N VAL A 36 2.91 1.04 3.88
CA VAL A 36 4.06 0.19 3.60
C VAL A 36 3.82 -0.53 2.28
N VAL A 37 4.70 -0.31 1.32
CA VAL A 37 4.69 -1.03 0.05
C VAL A 37 5.84 -2.01 0.05
N ASN A 38 5.54 -3.28 -0.18
CA ASN A 38 6.52 -4.36 -0.19
C ASN A 38 6.42 -5.17 -1.48
N MET A 39 7.56 -5.43 -2.09
CA MET A 39 7.70 -6.32 -3.25
C MET A 39 8.63 -7.48 -2.89
N GLY A 40 8.12 -8.69 -2.93
CA GLY A 40 8.90 -9.91 -2.74
C GLY A 40 9.59 -10.34 -4.02
N LEU A 41 10.88 -10.63 -3.95
CA LEU A 41 11.74 -11.00 -5.08
C LEU A 41 12.42 -12.33 -4.82
N GLY A 42 11.64 -13.39 -4.65
CA GLY A 42 12.17 -14.74 -4.45
C GLY A 42 13.15 -15.18 -5.56
N GLU A 43 12.92 -14.73 -6.78
CA GLU A 43 13.78 -15.02 -7.93
C GLU A 43 15.12 -14.27 -7.92
N ALA A 44 15.24 -13.17 -7.16
CA ALA A 44 16.51 -12.44 -7.00
C ALA A 44 17.60 -13.30 -6.34
N THR A 45 17.22 -14.39 -5.68
CA THR A 45 18.17 -15.40 -5.16
C THR A 45 18.96 -16.09 -6.25
N GLN A 46 18.40 -16.24 -7.44
CA GLN A 46 19.04 -16.86 -8.60
C GLN A 46 19.66 -15.81 -9.54
N ASN A 47 19.05 -14.63 -9.64
CA ASN A 47 19.52 -13.55 -10.50
C ASN A 47 19.43 -12.19 -9.78
N THR A 48 20.52 -11.79 -9.17
CA THR A 48 20.64 -10.51 -8.45
C THR A 48 20.44 -9.28 -9.35
N LYS A 49 20.67 -9.41 -10.65
CA LYS A 49 20.47 -8.31 -11.62
C LYS A 49 19.01 -7.89 -11.76
N LEU A 50 18.05 -8.74 -11.38
CA LEU A 50 16.62 -8.41 -11.40
C LEU A 50 16.19 -7.46 -10.28
N LEU A 51 17.04 -7.26 -9.28
CA LEU A 51 16.71 -6.41 -8.13
C LEU A 51 16.74 -4.92 -8.48
N ASP A 52 17.75 -4.48 -9.22
CA ASP A 52 17.96 -3.06 -9.51
C ASP A 52 16.81 -2.45 -10.36
N PRO A 53 16.36 -3.09 -11.46
CA PRO A 53 15.20 -2.63 -12.20
C PRO A 53 13.94 -2.51 -11.33
N LEU A 54 13.70 -3.50 -10.47
CA LEU A 54 12.53 -3.50 -9.59
C LEU A 54 12.58 -2.43 -8.50
N VAL A 55 13.76 -2.14 -7.97
CA VAL A 55 13.98 -1.01 -7.06
C VAL A 55 13.73 0.31 -7.78
N ALA A 56 14.13 0.43 -9.05
CA ALA A 56 13.86 1.59 -9.88
C ALA A 56 12.36 1.76 -10.15
N ASP A 57 11.66 0.69 -10.51
CA ASP A 57 10.20 0.70 -10.72
C ASP A 57 9.45 1.12 -9.45
N LEU A 58 9.81 0.51 -8.30
CA LEU A 58 9.20 0.87 -7.04
C LEU A 58 9.50 2.32 -6.65
N THR A 59 10.69 2.81 -6.97
CA THR A 59 11.04 4.23 -6.76
C THR A 59 10.19 5.16 -7.63
N ALA A 60 9.94 4.80 -8.88
CA ALA A 60 9.09 5.57 -9.78
C ALA A 60 7.64 5.64 -9.28
N ILE A 61 7.08 4.49 -8.85
CA ILE A 61 5.71 4.40 -8.31
C ILE A 61 5.55 5.26 -7.06
N VAL A 62 6.50 5.15 -6.13
CA VAL A 62 6.34 5.67 -4.77
C VAL A 62 6.90 7.09 -4.61
N GLY A 63 7.86 7.48 -5.47
CA GLY A 63 8.59 8.74 -5.35
C GLY A 63 9.59 8.77 -4.19
N GLN A 64 9.97 7.59 -3.66
CA GLN A 64 10.95 7.46 -2.58
C GLN A 64 11.78 6.20 -2.78
N LYS A 65 13.11 6.29 -2.58
CA LYS A 65 14.01 5.15 -2.71
C LYS A 65 13.66 4.06 -1.70
N PRO A 66 13.34 2.82 -2.16
CA PRO A 66 13.03 1.71 -1.28
C PRO A 66 14.31 1.14 -0.63
N VAL A 67 14.10 0.44 0.48
CA VAL A 67 15.14 -0.31 1.17
C VAL A 67 15.08 -1.75 0.69
N THR A 68 16.22 -2.31 0.29
CA THR A 68 16.34 -3.73 -0.03
C THR A 68 16.28 -4.57 1.24
N THR A 69 15.37 -5.55 1.26
CA THR A 69 15.22 -6.47 2.39
C THR A 69 16.11 -7.68 2.21
N LYS A 70 16.89 -8.01 3.25
CA LYS A 70 17.84 -9.12 3.26
C LYS A 70 17.31 -10.30 4.05
N ALA A 71 17.63 -11.51 3.61
CA ALA A 71 17.31 -12.75 4.33
C ALA A 71 18.01 -12.78 5.69
N LYS A 72 17.25 -13.09 6.75
CA LYS A 72 17.78 -13.21 8.11
C LYS A 72 18.40 -14.57 8.37
N LYS A 73 17.89 -15.63 7.74
CA LYS A 73 18.32 -17.02 7.93
C LYS A 73 18.63 -17.68 6.59
N SER A 74 19.54 -18.63 6.60
CA SER A 74 19.82 -19.47 5.43
C SER A 74 18.82 -20.63 5.39
N ILE A 75 18.17 -20.86 4.24
CA ILE A 75 17.21 -21.95 4.04
C ILE A 75 17.59 -22.66 2.75
N ALA A 76 18.08 -23.91 2.86
CA ALA A 76 18.56 -24.69 1.72
C ALA A 76 17.48 -25.00 0.69
N ALA A 77 16.25 -25.30 1.13
CA ALA A 77 15.11 -25.59 0.25
C ALA A 77 14.80 -24.44 -0.72
N PHE A 78 15.00 -23.19 -0.32
CA PHE A 78 14.80 -22.01 -1.16
C PHE A 78 16.09 -21.46 -1.78
N LYS A 79 17.22 -22.13 -1.60
CA LYS A 79 18.55 -21.68 -2.07
C LYS A 79 18.90 -20.27 -1.57
N VAL A 80 18.44 -19.91 -0.37
CA VAL A 80 18.65 -18.61 0.26
C VAL A 80 19.73 -18.70 1.31
N ARG A 81 20.69 -17.76 1.27
CA ARG A 81 21.70 -17.57 2.32
C ARG A 81 21.40 -16.30 3.12
N ALA A 82 21.76 -16.27 4.39
CA ALA A 82 21.67 -15.07 5.20
C ALA A 82 22.43 -13.91 4.55
N GLY A 83 21.82 -12.72 4.53
CA GLY A 83 22.38 -11.54 3.87
C GLY A 83 22.00 -11.35 2.39
N MET A 84 21.45 -12.35 1.72
CA MET A 84 20.97 -12.21 0.34
C MET A 84 19.77 -11.27 0.27
N SER A 85 19.75 -10.40 -0.74
CA SER A 85 18.63 -9.51 -1.00
C SER A 85 17.46 -10.29 -1.61
N ILE A 86 16.30 -10.27 -0.96
CA ILE A 86 15.11 -11.04 -1.32
C ILE A 86 13.86 -10.20 -1.60
N GLY A 87 13.96 -8.90 -1.48
CA GLY A 87 12.85 -8.00 -1.72
C GLY A 87 13.22 -6.54 -1.58
N ALA A 88 12.22 -5.69 -1.81
CA ALA A 88 12.31 -4.25 -1.59
C ALA A 88 11.08 -3.76 -0.84
N MET A 89 11.26 -2.82 0.08
CA MET A 89 10.19 -2.26 0.91
C MET A 89 10.38 -0.75 1.05
N VAL A 90 9.25 -0.04 1.09
CA VAL A 90 9.24 1.39 1.38
C VAL A 90 8.13 1.72 2.36
N THR A 91 8.38 2.66 3.25
CA THR A 91 7.40 3.19 4.19
C THR A 91 7.15 4.65 3.90
N LEU A 92 5.91 4.98 3.57
CA LEU A 92 5.44 6.33 3.31
C LEU A 92 4.73 6.89 4.54
N ARG A 93 5.00 8.14 4.86
CA ARG A 93 4.38 8.85 5.98
C ARG A 93 3.94 10.25 5.56
N SER A 94 3.05 10.85 6.37
CA SER A 94 2.58 12.22 6.15
C SER A 94 2.07 12.45 4.72
N ASP A 95 2.45 13.55 4.07
CA ASP A 95 1.93 13.95 2.76
C ASP A 95 2.14 12.89 1.68
N LYS A 96 3.31 12.23 1.65
CA LYS A 96 3.62 11.16 0.70
C LYS A 96 2.66 9.97 0.80
N ALA A 97 2.22 9.62 2.03
CA ALA A 97 1.25 8.54 2.21
C ALA A 97 -0.13 8.92 1.65
N TYR A 98 -0.58 10.16 1.88
CA TYR A 98 -1.85 10.63 1.33
C TYR A 98 -1.83 10.77 -0.20
N GLU A 99 -0.71 11.26 -0.77
CA GLU A 99 -0.54 11.34 -2.23
C GLU A 99 -0.54 9.97 -2.89
N PHE A 100 0.17 9.02 -2.30
CA PHE A 100 0.18 7.65 -2.79
C PHE A 100 -1.20 7.00 -2.70
N LEU A 101 -1.92 7.20 -1.58
CA LEU A 101 -3.28 6.69 -1.40
C LEU A 101 -4.25 7.28 -2.44
N ASP A 102 -4.15 8.58 -2.71
CA ASP A 102 -4.98 9.25 -3.73
C ASP A 102 -4.74 8.67 -5.11
N ARG A 103 -3.48 8.48 -5.54
CA ARG A 103 -3.14 7.85 -6.82
C ARG A 103 -3.57 6.39 -6.89
N LEU A 104 -3.42 5.66 -5.79
CA LEU A 104 -3.88 4.27 -5.70
C LEU A 104 -5.38 4.16 -5.96
N ILE A 105 -6.18 4.99 -5.29
CA ILE A 105 -7.65 4.94 -5.38
C ILE A 105 -8.14 5.50 -6.73
N SER A 106 -7.62 6.66 -7.15
CA SER A 106 -8.14 7.37 -8.33
C SER A 106 -7.63 6.82 -9.65
N THR A 107 -6.41 6.28 -9.69
CA THR A 107 -5.74 5.93 -10.95
C THR A 107 -5.41 4.44 -11.05
N ALA A 108 -4.78 3.86 -10.01
CA ALA A 108 -4.27 2.50 -10.08
C ALA A 108 -5.37 1.43 -9.97
N LEU A 109 -6.26 1.54 -8.99
CA LEU A 109 -7.32 0.55 -8.78
C LEU A 109 -8.28 0.41 -9.97
N PRO A 110 -8.76 1.48 -10.65
CA PRO A 110 -9.60 1.36 -11.83
C PRO A 110 -8.92 0.66 -13.01
N ARG A 111 -7.59 0.64 -13.06
CA ARG A 111 -6.80 -0.02 -14.10
C ARG A 111 -6.56 -1.51 -13.85
N VAL A 112 -6.91 -2.00 -12.66
CA VAL A 112 -6.82 -3.44 -12.36
C VAL A 112 -7.77 -4.22 -13.26
N ARG A 113 -7.24 -5.26 -13.91
CA ARG A 113 -8.03 -6.14 -14.78
C ARG A 113 -9.15 -6.80 -13.96
N ASP A 114 -10.38 -6.80 -14.51
CA ASP A 114 -11.57 -7.37 -13.87
C ASP A 114 -11.83 -6.87 -12.43
N PHE A 115 -11.59 -5.58 -12.22
CA PHE A 115 -11.77 -4.99 -10.90
C PHE A 115 -13.23 -5.01 -10.46
N ARG A 116 -13.50 -5.71 -9.34
CA ARG A 116 -14.85 -5.83 -8.72
C ARG A 116 -14.89 -5.24 -7.31
N GLY A 117 -13.96 -4.36 -6.99
CA GLY A 117 -13.78 -3.83 -5.64
C GLY A 117 -12.76 -4.61 -4.81
N VAL A 118 -12.24 -3.94 -3.78
CA VAL A 118 -11.26 -4.52 -2.86
C VAL A 118 -11.94 -5.36 -1.78
N SER A 119 -11.27 -6.41 -1.29
CA SER A 119 -11.79 -7.32 -0.28
C SER A 119 -12.06 -6.62 1.04
N THR A 120 -13.19 -6.90 1.66
CA THR A 120 -13.51 -6.45 3.02
C THR A 120 -12.89 -7.33 4.12
N LYS A 121 -12.31 -8.49 3.75
CA LYS A 121 -11.74 -9.48 4.68
C LYS A 121 -10.23 -9.29 4.92
N SER A 122 -9.61 -8.27 4.30
CA SER A 122 -8.16 -8.06 4.34
C SER A 122 -7.72 -7.10 5.47
N PHE A 123 -8.55 -6.95 6.49
CA PHE A 123 -8.19 -6.28 7.74
C PHE A 123 -7.53 -7.25 8.71
N ASP A 124 -6.69 -6.74 9.61
CA ASP A 124 -5.89 -7.53 10.56
C ASP A 124 -6.51 -7.65 11.97
N GLY A 125 -7.72 -7.14 12.20
CA GLY A 125 -8.37 -7.08 13.50
C GLY A 125 -7.95 -5.88 14.36
N ARG A 126 -7.00 -5.09 13.90
CA ARG A 126 -6.46 -3.91 14.62
C ARG A 126 -6.53 -2.62 13.79
N GLY A 127 -7.40 -2.60 12.79
CA GLY A 127 -7.62 -1.43 11.96
C GLY A 127 -6.57 -1.18 10.89
N ASN A 128 -5.74 -2.15 10.52
CA ASN A 128 -4.86 -2.05 9.38
C ASN A 128 -5.41 -2.86 8.21
N TYR A 129 -5.14 -2.39 6.99
CA TYR A 129 -5.65 -3.01 5.76
C TYR A 129 -4.50 -3.37 4.82
N THR A 130 -4.49 -4.60 4.30
CA THR A 130 -3.47 -5.04 3.34
C THR A 130 -4.10 -5.41 2.00
N LEU A 131 -3.62 -4.80 0.93
CA LEU A 131 -4.02 -5.03 -0.45
C LEU A 131 -2.88 -5.71 -1.21
N GLY A 132 -3.15 -6.89 -1.79
CA GLY A 132 -2.24 -7.53 -2.75
C GLY A 132 -2.59 -7.13 -4.18
N LEU A 133 -1.62 -6.60 -4.89
CA LEU A 133 -1.69 -6.32 -6.32
C LEU A 133 -0.85 -7.34 -7.08
N ARG A 134 -1.39 -7.86 -8.19
CA ARG A 134 -0.69 -8.87 -9.00
C ARG A 134 0.32 -8.26 -9.95
N ASP A 135 0.04 -7.06 -10.44
CA ASP A 135 0.81 -6.40 -11.49
C ASP A 135 1.21 -4.99 -11.09
N GLN A 136 2.46 -4.64 -11.36
CA GLN A 136 2.98 -3.27 -11.17
C GLN A 136 2.55 -2.33 -12.30
N LEU A 137 2.12 -2.84 -13.46
CA LEU A 137 1.72 -2.06 -14.64
C LEU A 137 0.44 -1.26 -14.48
N ILE A 138 -0.30 -1.47 -13.40
CA ILE A 138 -1.47 -0.64 -13.08
C ILE A 138 -1.10 0.82 -12.76
N PHE A 139 0.16 1.06 -12.39
CA PHE A 139 0.67 2.40 -12.14
C PHE A 139 1.17 3.03 -13.44
N PRO A 140 0.65 4.22 -13.80
CA PRO A 140 1.00 4.90 -15.06
C PRO A 140 2.46 5.39 -15.11
N GLU A 141 3.12 5.44 -13.97
CA GLU A 141 4.51 5.86 -13.84
C GLU A 141 5.51 4.83 -14.40
N ILE A 142 5.04 3.61 -14.65
CA ILE A 142 5.87 2.53 -15.18
C ILE A 142 5.73 2.44 -16.69
N ASP A 143 6.84 2.46 -17.38
CA ASP A 143 6.93 2.23 -18.82
C ASP A 143 6.91 0.72 -19.12
N TYR A 144 5.86 0.28 -19.81
CA TYR A 144 5.66 -1.12 -20.19
C TYR A 144 6.85 -1.71 -20.96
N SER A 145 7.53 -0.90 -21.77
CA SER A 145 8.66 -1.36 -22.60
C SER A 145 9.91 -1.73 -21.79
N LYS A 146 10.01 -1.22 -20.55
CA LYS A 146 11.16 -1.45 -19.66
C LYS A 146 10.97 -2.59 -18.66
N VAL A 147 9.74 -3.11 -18.57
CA VAL A 147 9.42 -4.16 -17.61
C VAL A 147 9.75 -5.53 -18.20
N GLU A 148 10.80 -6.15 -17.70
CA GLU A 148 11.18 -7.52 -18.09
C GLU A 148 10.21 -8.57 -17.56
N LYS A 149 9.69 -8.39 -16.35
CA LYS A 149 8.80 -9.34 -15.69
C LYS A 149 7.77 -8.67 -14.81
N LEU A 150 6.52 -9.12 -14.92
CA LEU A 150 5.44 -8.71 -14.05
C LEU A 150 5.69 -9.17 -12.60
N LYS A 151 5.57 -8.26 -11.65
CA LYS A 151 5.73 -8.54 -10.23
C LYS A 151 4.57 -7.95 -9.44
N GLY A 152 4.08 -8.75 -8.52
CA GLY A 152 3.08 -8.31 -7.57
C GLY A 152 3.70 -7.52 -6.43
N MET A 153 2.85 -6.73 -5.75
CA MET A 153 3.22 -5.99 -4.55
C MET A 153 2.13 -6.07 -3.50
N ASN A 154 2.54 -5.93 -2.26
CA ASN A 154 1.64 -5.81 -1.12
C ASN A 154 1.67 -4.38 -0.61
N ILE A 155 0.50 -3.77 -0.49
CA ILE A 155 0.32 -2.41 0.03
C ILE A 155 -0.42 -2.54 1.35
N THR A 156 0.25 -2.21 2.46
CA THR A 156 -0.33 -2.22 3.79
C THR A 156 -0.60 -0.79 4.23
N ILE A 157 -1.87 -0.48 4.45
CA ILE A 157 -2.35 0.81 4.94
C ILE A 157 -2.50 0.68 6.46
N VAL A 158 -1.66 1.38 7.19
CA VAL A 158 -1.66 1.41 8.66
C VAL A 158 -2.40 2.65 9.12
N THR A 159 -3.39 2.44 9.98
CA THR A 159 -4.21 3.51 10.53
C THR A 159 -4.07 3.58 12.04
N THR A 160 -4.57 4.65 12.65
CA THR A 160 -4.68 4.79 14.10
C THR A 160 -6.00 4.27 14.67
N ALA A 161 -6.81 3.61 13.84
CA ALA A 161 -8.06 3.00 14.27
C ALA A 161 -7.78 1.88 15.29
N LYS A 162 -8.70 1.71 16.24
CA LYS A 162 -8.61 0.62 17.23
C LYS A 162 -9.19 -0.68 16.69
N ASP A 163 -10.21 -0.57 15.85
CA ASP A 163 -10.99 -1.68 15.31
C ASP A 163 -11.11 -1.59 13.79
N ASP A 164 -11.36 -2.73 13.16
CA ASP A 164 -11.54 -2.82 11.71
C ASP A 164 -12.75 -2.02 11.19
N ASN A 165 -13.79 -1.86 12.00
CA ASN A 165 -14.96 -1.07 11.61
C ASN A 165 -14.61 0.43 11.48
N GLN A 166 -13.81 0.96 12.41
CA GLN A 166 -13.34 2.34 12.35
C GLN A 166 -12.40 2.55 11.13
N ALA A 167 -11.51 1.59 10.87
CA ALA A 167 -10.62 1.65 9.71
C ALA A 167 -11.40 1.55 8.39
N ARG A 168 -12.42 0.70 8.34
CA ARG A 168 -13.30 0.57 7.17
C ARG A 168 -14.05 1.87 6.89
N ALA A 169 -14.61 2.51 7.91
CA ALA A 169 -15.26 3.81 7.79
C ALA A 169 -14.27 4.86 7.26
N LEU A 170 -13.06 4.93 7.83
CA LEU A 170 -12.01 5.84 7.37
C LEU A 170 -11.66 5.63 5.89
N LEU A 171 -11.39 4.40 5.48
CA LEU A 171 -11.02 4.09 4.10
C LEU A 171 -12.19 4.31 3.12
N LYS A 172 -13.43 4.08 3.55
CA LYS A 172 -14.63 4.39 2.77
C LYS A 172 -14.76 5.90 2.51
N HIS A 173 -14.51 6.74 3.51
CA HIS A 173 -14.50 8.20 3.36
C HIS A 173 -13.35 8.69 2.47
N PHE A 174 -12.22 7.99 2.41
CA PHE A 174 -11.17 8.27 1.43
C PHE A 174 -11.56 7.87 0.01
N GLY A 175 -12.65 7.13 -0.18
CA GLY A 175 -13.12 6.68 -1.48
C GLY A 175 -12.61 5.29 -1.89
N MET A 176 -12.15 4.47 -0.95
CA MET A 176 -11.73 3.09 -1.24
C MET A 176 -12.92 2.27 -1.75
N PRO A 177 -12.85 1.69 -2.96
CA PRO A 177 -13.94 0.95 -3.57
C PRO A 177 -14.02 -0.47 -2.99
N PHE A 178 -14.65 -0.63 -1.84
CA PHE A 178 -14.90 -1.93 -1.26
C PHE A 178 -15.96 -2.70 -2.05
N ARG A 179 -15.78 -4.00 -2.15
CA ARG A 179 -16.76 -4.90 -2.77
C ARG A 179 -18.07 -4.83 -1.98
N GLN A 180 -19.17 -4.52 -2.66
CA GLN A 180 -20.51 -4.57 -2.08
C GLN A 180 -20.97 -6.03 -2.07
N GLY A 181 -21.23 -6.58 -0.89
CA GLY A 181 -21.91 -7.83 -0.67
C GLY A 181 -21.14 -9.11 -1.06
N ALA A 182 -20.75 -9.86 -0.08
CA ALA A 182 -20.83 -11.31 -0.01
C ALA A 182 -21.19 -11.68 1.43
#